data_2275a69cc809ab6c6868a03f2a101955
#
_entry.id   2275a69cc809ab6c6868a03f2a101955
#
_cell.length_a   1.000
_cell.length_b   1.000
_cell.length_c   1.000
_cell.angle_alpha   90.00
_cell.angle_beta   90.00
_cell.angle_gamma   90.00
#
_symmetry.space_group_name_H-M   'P 1'
#
loop_
_entity.id
_entity.type
_entity.pdbx_description
1 polymer ?
#
loop_
_entity_poly.entity_id
_entity_poly.type
_entity_poly.pdbx_seq_one_letter_code
_entity_poly.pdbx_strand_id
1 'polypeptide(L)'
;MKKLLLILLSLAFLFGCGSINFPSVHKIGIQQGNILDQKMIDQLFIGMTKNQVKYVLGTPIINDTFTSNRWDYAYRYVSPSGKIEQKNLILVFDQTENLAEIINNP
;
A
#
# COMPACT_ATOMS: atom_id res chain seq x y z
N MET A 1 -57.45 29.60 2.25
CA MET A 1 -56.66 29.33 1.02
C MET A 1 -55.15 29.56 1.23
N LYS A 2 -54.72 30.63 1.85
CA LYS A 2 -53.30 30.89 2.09
C LYS A 2 -52.65 29.84 3.02
N LYS A 3 -53.36 29.37 4.04
CA LYS A 3 -52.84 28.29 4.92
C LYS A 3 -52.70 26.95 4.22
N LEU A 4 -53.62 26.63 3.33
CA LEU A 4 -53.58 25.41 2.53
C LEU A 4 -52.41 25.44 1.55
N LEU A 5 -52.14 26.61 0.94
CA LEU A 5 -51.02 26.81 0.03
C LEU A 5 -49.68 26.63 0.74
N LEU A 6 -49.55 27.16 1.98
CA LEU A 6 -48.35 27.00 2.79
C LEU A 6 -48.09 25.55 3.20
N ILE A 7 -49.13 24.80 3.53
CA ILE A 7 -49.06 23.38 3.86
C ILE A 7 -48.61 22.56 2.63
N LEU A 8 -49.22 22.89 1.46
CA LEU A 8 -48.84 22.19 0.23
C LEU A 8 -47.39 22.47 -0.19
N LEU A 9 -46.93 23.71 -0.01
CA LEU A 9 -45.55 24.12 -0.26
C LEU A 9 -44.58 23.43 0.69
N SER A 10 -44.94 23.33 1.98
CA SER A 10 -44.15 22.62 2.98
C SER A 10 -44.04 21.12 2.68
N LEU A 11 -45.12 20.52 2.21
CA LEU A 11 -45.14 19.11 1.83
C LEU A 11 -44.23 18.81 0.61
N ALA A 12 -44.16 19.74 -0.35
CA ALA A 12 -43.34 19.64 -1.53
C ALA A 12 -41.82 19.62 -1.18
N PHE A 13 -41.42 20.35 -0.13
CA PHE A 13 -40.03 20.34 0.33
C PHE A 13 -39.62 19.03 1.02
N LEU A 14 -40.56 18.26 1.57
CA LEU A 14 -40.30 16.99 2.21
C LEU A 14 -39.99 15.84 1.23
N PHE A 15 -40.41 15.96 -0.03
CA PHE A 15 -40.15 14.98 -1.06
C PHE A 15 -38.80 15.18 -1.78
N GLY A 16 -38.09 16.25 -1.46
CA GLY A 16 -36.83 16.62 -2.14
C GLY A 16 -35.57 15.83 -1.69
N CYS A 17 -35.66 14.99 -0.67
CA CYS A 17 -34.45 14.35 -0.08
C CYS A 17 -34.14 12.96 -0.60
N GLY A 18 -34.76 12.48 -1.67
CA GLY A 18 -34.65 11.08 -2.08
C GLY A 18 -33.77 10.75 -3.28
N SER A 19 -33.17 11.72 -3.96
CA SER A 19 -32.54 11.45 -5.27
C SER A 19 -31.20 12.14 -5.51
N ILE A 20 -30.44 12.43 -4.45
CA ILE A 20 -29.06 12.87 -4.63
C ILE A 20 -28.18 11.62 -4.77
N ASN A 21 -28.04 11.14 -5.99
CA ASN A 21 -26.97 10.23 -6.32
C ASN A 21 -25.66 11.02 -6.24
N PHE A 22 -24.96 10.87 -5.11
CA PHE A 22 -23.59 11.34 -5.02
C PHE A 22 -22.77 10.65 -6.08
N PRO A 23 -21.98 11.36 -6.89
CA PRO A 23 -21.04 10.73 -7.79
C PRO A 23 -20.16 9.81 -6.95
N SER A 24 -20.01 8.57 -7.42
CA SER A 24 -19.19 7.57 -6.73
C SER A 24 -17.81 8.17 -6.44
N VAL A 25 -17.39 8.09 -5.18
CA VAL A 25 -16.07 8.54 -4.77
C VAL A 25 -15.03 7.78 -5.60
N HIS A 26 -14.17 8.52 -6.29
CA HIS A 26 -13.08 7.92 -7.04
C HIS A 26 -12.15 7.19 -6.06
N LYS A 27 -12.15 5.86 -6.12
CA LYS A 27 -11.27 5.04 -5.30
C LYS A 27 -9.90 5.00 -5.95
N ILE A 28 -8.91 5.47 -5.21
CA ILE A 28 -7.51 5.44 -5.63
C ILE A 28 -6.87 4.18 -5.04
N GLY A 29 -6.00 3.52 -5.81
CA GLY A 29 -5.18 2.45 -5.28
C GLY A 29 -4.26 2.97 -4.16
N ILE A 30 -4.18 2.24 -3.06
CA ILE A 30 -3.32 2.57 -1.92
C ILE A 30 -2.08 1.69 -1.97
N GLN A 31 -0.92 2.34 -2.04
CA GLN A 31 0.38 1.68 -2.03
C GLN A 31 1.10 2.02 -0.73
N GLN A 32 1.52 1.00 -0.02
CA GLN A 32 2.22 1.12 1.26
C GLN A 32 3.49 0.26 1.25
N GLY A 33 4.51 0.75 1.92
CA GLY A 33 5.75 0.02 2.06
C GLY A 33 6.79 0.34 0.98
N ASN A 34 7.79 -0.52 0.88
CA ASN A 34 8.80 -0.43 -0.17
C ASN A 34 8.20 -0.82 -1.53
N ILE A 35 8.56 -0.11 -2.58
CA ILE A 35 8.19 -0.53 -3.93
C ILE A 35 9.09 -1.70 -4.31
N LEU A 36 8.50 -2.89 -4.45
CA LEU A 36 9.20 -4.11 -4.85
C LEU A 36 8.72 -4.54 -6.24
N ASP A 37 9.54 -4.27 -7.24
CA ASP A 37 9.34 -4.80 -8.58
C ASP A 37 10.13 -6.11 -8.75
N GLN A 38 9.58 -7.03 -9.52
CA GLN A 38 10.24 -8.30 -9.80
C GLN A 38 11.62 -8.10 -10.43
N LYS A 39 11.77 -7.10 -11.28
CA LYS A 39 13.05 -6.74 -11.89
C LYS A 39 14.11 -6.35 -10.87
N MET A 40 13.71 -5.66 -9.80
CA MET A 40 14.61 -5.29 -8.71
C MET A 40 15.06 -6.53 -7.92
N ILE A 41 14.12 -7.44 -7.65
CA ILE A 41 14.42 -8.69 -6.95
C ILE A 41 15.37 -9.58 -7.77
N ASP A 42 15.18 -9.64 -9.08
CA ASP A 42 16.00 -10.44 -10.00
C ASP A 42 17.45 -9.90 -10.11
N GLN A 43 17.69 -8.65 -9.74
CA GLN A 43 19.04 -8.07 -9.68
C GLN A 43 19.82 -8.47 -8.44
N LEU A 44 19.17 -9.06 -7.44
CA LEU A 44 19.82 -9.49 -6.21
C LEU A 44 20.62 -10.76 -6.45
N PHE A 45 21.81 -10.83 -5.85
CA PHE A 45 22.64 -12.03 -5.85
C PHE A 45 23.34 -12.21 -4.51
N ILE A 46 23.64 -13.45 -4.18
CA ILE A 46 24.35 -13.77 -2.95
C ILE A 46 25.76 -13.18 -3.00
N GLY A 47 26.17 -12.52 -1.94
CA GLY A 47 27.44 -11.82 -1.84
C GLY A 47 27.36 -10.31 -2.06
N MET A 48 26.17 -9.76 -2.40
CA MET A 48 25.98 -8.31 -2.49
C MET A 48 26.25 -7.64 -1.15
N THR A 49 26.88 -6.47 -1.21
CA THR A 49 27.03 -5.63 -0.01
C THR A 49 25.71 -4.94 0.35
N LYS A 50 25.57 -4.51 1.60
CA LYS A 50 24.40 -3.73 2.05
C LYS A 50 24.19 -2.46 1.21
N ASN A 51 25.25 -1.78 0.82
CA ASN A 51 25.17 -0.58 -0.02
C ASN A 51 24.64 -0.88 -1.42
N GLN A 52 25.05 -2.00 -2.00
CA GLN A 52 24.53 -2.46 -3.30
C GLN A 52 23.05 -2.80 -3.23
N VAL A 53 22.63 -3.49 -2.16
CA VAL A 53 21.22 -3.79 -1.91
C VAL A 53 20.39 -2.53 -1.76
N LYS A 54 20.87 -1.53 -1.00
CA LYS A 54 20.20 -0.23 -0.87
C LYS A 54 20.09 0.51 -2.20
N TYR A 55 21.07 0.37 -3.05
CA TYR A 55 21.03 0.98 -4.39
C TYR A 55 19.92 0.39 -5.25
N VAL A 56 19.71 -0.93 -5.17
CA VAL A 56 18.69 -1.62 -5.96
C VAL A 56 17.28 -1.49 -5.35
N LEU A 57 17.15 -1.72 -4.06
CA LEU A 57 15.85 -1.83 -3.37
C LEU A 57 15.46 -0.60 -2.55
N GLY A 58 16.41 0.30 -2.27
CA GLY A 58 16.20 1.39 -1.34
C GLY A 58 16.36 0.95 0.12
N THR A 59 15.98 1.83 1.05
CA THR A 59 16.07 1.58 2.49
C THR A 59 14.95 0.64 2.93
N PRO A 60 15.24 -0.43 3.70
CA PRO A 60 14.20 -1.33 4.21
C PRO A 60 13.29 -0.62 5.21
N ILE A 61 12.00 -0.96 5.20
CA ILE A 61 11.03 -0.41 6.15
C ILE A 61 11.28 -0.92 7.56
N ILE A 62 11.62 -2.20 7.68
CA ILE A 62 11.90 -2.83 8.96
C ILE A 62 13.39 -3.14 9.02
N ASN A 63 14.08 -2.39 9.85
CA ASN A 63 15.47 -2.62 10.21
C ASN A 63 15.49 -2.90 11.71
N ASP A 64 15.60 -4.18 12.06
CA ASP A 64 15.62 -4.59 13.45
C ASP A 64 16.95 -4.18 14.09
N THR A 65 16.87 -3.38 15.16
CA THR A 65 18.03 -2.94 15.93
C THR A 65 18.71 -4.10 16.65
N PHE A 66 17.98 -5.18 16.96
CA PHE A 66 18.48 -6.35 17.65
C PHE A 66 19.11 -7.39 16.72
N THR A 67 18.66 -7.45 15.48
CA THR A 67 19.20 -8.32 14.42
C THR A 67 19.64 -7.46 13.23
N SER A 68 20.81 -6.82 13.35
CA SER A 68 21.36 -5.95 12.30
C SER A 68 21.66 -6.67 10.98
N ASN A 69 21.64 -7.99 10.99
CA ASN A 69 21.93 -8.85 9.84
C ASN A 69 20.70 -9.20 9.00
N ARG A 70 19.53 -8.74 9.39
CA ARG A 70 18.28 -9.03 8.67
C ARG A 70 17.59 -7.76 8.25
N TRP A 71 17.26 -7.66 6.98
CA TRP A 71 16.47 -6.57 6.42
C TRP A 71 15.17 -7.11 5.87
N ASP A 72 14.06 -6.52 6.28
CA ASP A 72 12.73 -6.87 5.83
C ASP A 72 12.18 -5.77 4.92
N TYR A 73 11.82 -6.16 3.71
CA TYR A 73 11.13 -5.31 2.75
C TYR A 73 9.68 -5.78 2.65
N ALA A 74 8.74 -4.89 2.87
CA ALA A 74 7.32 -5.19 2.77
C ALA A 74 6.66 -4.25 1.78
N TYR A 75 5.88 -4.80 0.87
CA TYR A 75 5.07 -4.09 -0.10
C TYR A 75 3.62 -4.52 0.02
N ARG A 76 2.74 -3.55 0.05
CA ARG A 76 1.30 -3.80 0.05
C ARG A 76 0.61 -2.83 -0.90
N TYR A 77 -0.17 -3.35 -1.79
CA TYR A 77 -0.99 -2.59 -2.70
C TYR A 77 -2.46 -3.00 -2.57
N VAL A 78 -3.33 -2.02 -2.40
CA VAL A 78 -4.77 -2.22 -2.41
C VAL A 78 -5.31 -1.55 -3.66
N SER A 79 -5.85 -2.34 -4.59
CA SER A 79 -6.45 -1.82 -5.81
C SER A 79 -7.75 -1.08 -5.52
N PRO A 80 -8.21 -0.18 -6.41
CA PRO A 80 -9.51 0.48 -6.27
C PRO A 80 -10.68 -0.49 -6.15
N SER A 81 -10.56 -1.71 -6.69
CA SER A 81 -11.56 -2.78 -6.55
C SER A 81 -11.52 -3.53 -5.22
N GLY A 82 -10.55 -3.23 -4.35
CA GLY A 82 -10.35 -3.88 -3.05
C GLY A 82 -9.43 -5.11 -3.08
N LYS A 83 -8.83 -5.45 -4.23
CA LYS A 83 -7.84 -6.53 -4.33
C LYS A 83 -6.56 -6.11 -3.62
N ILE A 84 -6.05 -6.99 -2.75
CA ILE A 84 -4.83 -6.76 -1.99
C ILE A 84 -3.70 -7.61 -2.59
N GLU A 85 -2.61 -6.93 -2.94
CA GLU A 85 -1.33 -7.56 -3.29
C GLU A 85 -0.33 -7.27 -2.18
N GLN A 86 0.29 -8.31 -1.66
CA GLN A 86 1.29 -8.20 -0.62
C GLN A 86 2.52 -9.03 -1.00
N LYS A 87 3.69 -8.45 -0.84
CA LYS A 87 4.97 -9.10 -1.08
C LYS A 87 5.88 -8.84 0.12
N ASN A 88 6.53 -9.87 0.59
CA ASN A 88 7.53 -9.78 1.65
C ASN A 88 8.85 -10.34 1.15
N LEU A 89 9.89 -9.55 1.30
CA LEU A 89 11.25 -9.94 0.93
C LEU A 89 12.14 -9.80 2.17
N ILE A 90 12.77 -10.89 2.56
CA ILE A 90 13.66 -10.93 3.71
C ILE A 90 15.07 -11.18 3.20
N LEU A 91 16.00 -10.32 3.56
CA LEU A 91 17.40 -10.43 3.22
C LEU A 91 18.20 -10.68 4.49
N VAL A 92 18.97 -11.75 4.50
CA VAL A 92 19.86 -12.10 5.61
C VAL A 92 21.30 -11.85 5.18
N PHE A 93 22.04 -11.10 5.98
CA PHE A 93 23.44 -10.76 5.74
C PHE A 93 24.33 -11.59 6.67
N ASP A 94 25.53 -11.91 6.21
CA ASP A 94 26.53 -12.60 7.00
C ASP A 94 27.31 -11.62 7.92
N GLN A 95 28.29 -12.15 8.66
CA GLN A 95 29.13 -11.35 9.56
C GLN A 95 29.98 -10.30 8.83
N THR A 96 30.25 -10.50 7.54
CA THR A 96 30.99 -9.57 6.68
C THR A 96 30.09 -8.54 6.02
N GLU A 97 28.81 -8.48 6.39
CA GLU A 97 27.77 -7.59 5.83
C GLU A 97 27.48 -7.83 4.35
N ASN A 98 27.71 -9.05 3.88
CA ASN A 98 27.34 -9.49 2.54
C ASN A 98 26.05 -10.30 2.57
N LEU A 99 25.29 -10.22 1.50
CA LEU A 99 24.02 -10.95 1.39
C LEU A 99 24.28 -12.47 1.36
N ALA A 100 23.73 -13.16 2.35
CA ALA A 100 23.88 -14.60 2.51
C ALA A 100 22.64 -15.39 2.08
N GLU A 101 21.45 -14.83 2.29
CA GLU A 101 20.19 -15.51 1.98
C GLU A 101 19.12 -14.53 1.52
N ILE A 102 18.32 -14.95 0.55
CA ILE A 102 17.16 -14.21 0.02
C ILE A 102 15.91 -15.07 0.22
N ILE A 103 14.96 -14.57 1.02
CA ILE A 103 13.68 -15.23 1.24
C ILE A 103 12.60 -14.35 0.60
N ASN A 104 12.00 -14.83 -0.47
CA ASN A 104 10.93 -14.14 -1.19
C ASN A 104 9.60 -14.85 -0.93
N ASN A 105 8.72 -14.19 -0.19
CA ASN A 105 7.36 -14.64 0.05
C ASN A 105 6.40 -13.75 -0.76
N PRO A 106 5.87 -14.27 -1.86
CA PRO A 106 4.90 -13.55 -2.67
C PRO A 106 3.54 -13.38 -1.98
#